data_58ffcf04b7230aca4b14aa2458db9a03
#
_entry.id   58ffcf04b7230aca4b14aa2458db9a03
#
_cell.length_a   1.000
_cell.length_b   1.000
_cell.length_c   1.000
_cell.angle_alpha   90.00
_cell.angle_beta   90.00
_cell.angle_gamma   90.00
#
_symmetry.space_group_name_H-M   'P 1'
#
loop_
_entity.id
_entity.type
_entity.pdbx_description
1 polymer ?
#
loop_
_entity_poly.entity_id
_entity_poly.type
_entity_poly.pdbx_seq_one_letter_code
_entity_poly.pdbx_strand_id
1 'polypeptide(L)'
;MKKLVSLLLMLVFVFSLSCAMAEGKKHVENLIVGTTAANNTFNMTTQSDAFGRMNYNGLTQGNYVYRDANGDLQPYFFTSYEISEDGKVLDFTWHKGAIWHDGQPVTDEDIIFTFEFQRDVKKVGGLSNLVSVEITGENAARLTFSQP
;
A
#
# COMPACT_ATOMS: atom_id res chain seq x y z
N MET A 1 -22.52 28.43 44.17
CA MET A 1 -22.66 29.04 42.85
C MET A 1 -21.31 29.29 42.15
N LYS A 2 -20.35 30.00 42.73
CA LYS A 2 -19.03 30.30 42.07
C LYS A 2 -18.24 29.05 41.63
N LYS A 3 -18.22 27.98 42.45
CA LYS A 3 -17.52 26.72 42.11
C LYS A 3 -18.18 25.95 40.93
N LEU A 4 -19.51 26.04 40.82
CA LEU A 4 -20.26 25.38 39.72
C LEU A 4 -20.03 26.11 38.40
N VAL A 5 -19.98 27.44 38.42
CA VAL A 5 -19.70 28.27 37.23
C VAL A 5 -18.26 28.07 36.75
N SER A 6 -17.29 27.93 37.67
CA SER A 6 -15.90 27.64 37.33
C SER A 6 -15.74 26.25 36.68
N LEU A 7 -16.47 25.26 37.21
CA LEU A 7 -16.46 23.88 36.63
C LEU A 7 -17.08 23.85 35.23
N LEU A 8 -18.18 24.60 35.05
CA LEU A 8 -18.84 24.70 33.75
C LEU A 8 -17.97 25.40 32.69
N LEU A 9 -17.28 26.48 33.08
CA LEU A 9 -16.32 27.17 32.22
C LEU A 9 -15.11 26.31 31.86
N MET A 10 -14.62 25.47 32.76
CA MET A 10 -13.52 24.54 32.50
C MET A 10 -13.94 23.42 31.53
N LEU A 11 -15.20 22.94 31.66
CA LEU A 11 -15.76 21.93 30.76
C LEU A 11 -15.94 22.49 29.35
N VAL A 12 -16.39 23.71 29.19
CA VAL A 12 -16.53 24.38 27.87
C VAL A 12 -15.17 24.63 27.24
N PHE A 13 -14.14 24.96 28.02
CA PHE A 13 -12.78 25.16 27.52
C PHE A 13 -12.15 23.85 27.04
N VAL A 14 -12.35 22.73 27.74
CA VAL A 14 -11.88 21.40 27.33
C VAL A 14 -12.58 20.93 26.08
N PHE A 15 -13.89 21.21 25.95
CA PHE A 15 -14.66 20.85 24.75
C PHE A 15 -14.25 21.68 23.50
N SER A 16 -13.91 22.96 23.69
CA SER A 16 -13.46 23.82 22.59
C SER A 16 -12.04 23.47 22.11
N LEU A 17 -11.15 22.98 23.00
CA LEU A 17 -9.84 22.47 22.58
C LEU A 17 -9.93 21.16 21.79
N SER A 18 -10.93 20.31 22.10
CA SER A 18 -11.13 19.05 21.37
C SER A 18 -11.62 19.26 19.93
N CYS A 19 -12.34 20.34 19.66
CA CYS A 19 -12.77 20.70 18.29
C CYS A 19 -11.64 21.31 17.43
N ALA A 20 -10.57 21.83 18.03
CA ALA A 20 -9.47 22.47 17.28
C ALA A 20 -8.44 21.47 16.74
N MET A 21 -8.51 20.18 17.12
CA MET A 21 -7.56 19.15 16.69
C MET A 21 -8.05 18.27 15.52
N ALA A 22 -9.26 18.50 15.05
CA ALA A 22 -9.75 17.87 13.84
C ALA A 22 -9.52 18.81 12.64
N GLU A 23 -8.26 19.10 12.30
CA GLU A 23 -7.97 19.50 10.92
C GLU A 23 -8.28 18.28 10.05
N GLY A 24 -9.51 18.25 9.55
CA GLY A 24 -9.91 17.28 8.55
C GLY A 24 -8.90 17.35 7.40
N LYS A 25 -8.38 16.20 6.98
CA LYS A 25 -7.53 16.11 5.79
C LYS A 25 -8.23 16.89 4.68
N LYS A 26 -7.61 17.99 4.23
CA LYS A 26 -8.18 18.79 3.13
C LYS A 26 -8.27 17.86 1.92
N HIS A 27 -9.49 17.54 1.53
CA HIS A 27 -9.73 16.81 0.31
C HIS A 27 -9.41 17.74 -0.86
N VAL A 28 -8.47 17.35 -1.70
CA VAL A 28 -8.16 18.05 -2.94
C VAL A 28 -9.00 17.41 -4.03
N GLU A 29 -9.92 18.15 -4.59
CA GLU A 29 -10.83 17.68 -5.64
C GLU A 29 -10.08 17.30 -6.93
N ASN A 30 -9.06 18.05 -7.26
CA ASN A 30 -8.22 17.82 -8.44
C ASN A 30 -6.74 17.98 -8.09
N LEU A 31 -5.94 16.99 -8.44
CA LEU A 31 -4.49 17.05 -8.42
C LEU A 31 -3.97 17.12 -9.85
N ILE A 32 -3.32 18.24 -10.21
CA ILE A 32 -2.70 18.41 -11.52
C ILE A 32 -1.20 18.22 -11.38
N VAL A 33 -0.68 17.20 -12.07
CA VAL A 33 0.75 16.88 -12.08
C VAL A 33 1.30 17.11 -13.48
N GLY A 34 2.24 18.06 -13.61
CA GLY A 34 2.97 18.29 -14.85
C GLY A 34 4.07 17.23 -15.02
N THR A 35 4.17 16.66 -16.22
CA THR A 35 5.24 15.69 -16.56
C THR A 35 5.92 16.10 -17.86
N THR A 36 7.18 15.72 -18.03
CA THR A 36 7.96 15.98 -19.25
C THR A 36 7.83 14.86 -20.28
N ALA A 37 7.16 13.76 -19.93
CA ALA A 37 6.94 12.63 -20.82
C ALA A 37 5.45 12.27 -20.89
N ALA A 38 4.99 11.89 -22.08
CA ALA A 38 3.63 11.40 -22.28
C ALA A 38 3.50 9.98 -21.71
N ASN A 39 2.39 9.71 -21.02
CA ASN A 39 2.06 8.37 -20.61
C ASN A 39 1.33 7.63 -21.73
N ASN A 40 1.91 6.54 -22.20
CA ASN A 40 1.33 5.73 -23.28
C ASN A 40 0.36 4.65 -22.77
N THR A 41 0.43 4.31 -21.50
CA THR A 41 -0.39 3.27 -20.88
C THR A 41 -0.34 3.36 -19.36
N PHE A 42 -1.44 3.02 -18.69
CA PHE A 42 -1.49 2.84 -17.24
C PHE A 42 -1.13 1.42 -16.80
N ASN A 43 -0.86 0.53 -17.74
CA ASN A 43 -0.45 -0.82 -17.43
C ASN A 43 1.06 -0.88 -17.14
N MET A 44 1.41 -1.05 -15.86
CA MET A 44 2.80 -1.16 -15.40
C MET A 44 3.63 -2.20 -16.13
N THR A 45 2.98 -3.28 -16.55
CA THR A 45 3.69 -4.41 -17.16
C THR A 45 4.08 -4.16 -18.61
N THR A 46 3.43 -3.21 -19.28
CA THR A 46 3.71 -2.83 -20.67
C THR A 46 4.41 -1.49 -20.79
N GLN A 47 4.48 -0.72 -19.71
CA GLN A 47 5.13 0.58 -19.71
C GLN A 47 6.64 0.45 -19.67
N SER A 48 7.32 0.89 -20.72
CA SER A 48 8.77 0.88 -20.84
C SER A 48 9.44 2.16 -20.34
N ASP A 49 8.69 3.25 -20.22
CA ASP A 49 9.21 4.54 -19.82
C ASP A 49 9.35 4.69 -18.30
N ALA A 50 10.56 5.02 -17.86
CA ALA A 50 10.86 5.19 -16.43
C ALA A 50 10.08 6.35 -15.79
N PHE A 51 9.85 7.45 -16.52
CA PHE A 51 9.08 8.60 -16.03
C PHE A 51 7.60 8.27 -15.82
N GLY A 52 7.01 7.54 -16.74
CA GLY A 52 5.66 7.05 -16.59
C GLY A 52 5.51 6.14 -15.37
N ARG A 53 6.46 5.22 -15.15
CA ARG A 53 6.47 4.38 -13.95
C ARG A 53 6.51 5.19 -12.65
N MET A 54 7.42 6.14 -12.54
CA MET A 54 7.59 6.90 -11.29
C MET A 54 6.40 7.82 -11.00
N ASN A 55 5.89 8.52 -12.00
CA ASN A 55 4.89 9.56 -11.79
C ASN A 55 3.47 9.00 -11.74
N TYR A 56 3.13 8.06 -12.60
CA TYR A 56 1.76 7.54 -12.65
C TYR A 56 1.53 6.37 -11.70
N ASN A 57 2.50 5.46 -11.60
CA ASN A 57 2.34 4.30 -10.72
C ASN A 57 2.34 4.69 -9.25
N GLY A 58 3.20 5.64 -8.86
CA GLY A 58 3.23 6.16 -7.49
C GLY A 58 1.94 6.89 -7.07
N LEU A 59 1.17 7.40 -8.03
CA LEU A 59 -0.07 8.14 -7.77
C LEU A 59 -1.33 7.29 -7.97
N THR A 60 -1.28 6.27 -8.81
CA THR A 60 -2.46 5.52 -9.24
C THR A 60 -2.46 4.05 -8.84
N GLN A 61 -1.31 3.52 -8.44
CA GLN A 61 -1.19 2.11 -8.07
C GLN A 61 -0.56 1.97 -6.69
N GLY A 62 -1.10 1.08 -5.89
CA GLY A 62 -0.56 0.76 -4.59
C GLY A 62 0.76 -0.01 -4.70
N ASN A 63 1.67 0.25 -3.78
CA ASN A 63 2.87 -0.55 -3.59
C ASN A 63 2.63 -1.61 -2.52
N TYR A 64 3.39 -2.69 -2.52
CA TYR A 64 3.35 -3.67 -1.43
C TYR A 64 3.91 -3.08 -0.14
N VAL A 65 5.05 -2.41 -0.27
CA VAL A 65 5.75 -1.68 0.78
C VAL A 65 6.26 -0.34 0.22
N TYR A 66 6.59 0.60 1.08
CA TYR A 66 7.23 1.86 0.67
C TYR A 66 8.46 2.15 1.54
N ARG A 67 9.35 3.02 1.06
CA ARG A 67 10.45 3.55 1.89
C ARG A 67 10.03 4.87 2.52
N ASP A 68 10.22 4.95 3.82
CA ASP A 68 10.00 6.19 4.54
C ASP A 68 11.17 7.19 4.36
N ALA A 69 11.08 8.34 5.04
CA ALA A 69 12.10 9.39 4.95
C ALA A 69 13.49 8.96 5.49
N ASN A 70 13.55 7.91 6.31
CA ASN A 70 14.80 7.36 6.86
C ASN A 70 15.40 6.28 5.94
N GLY A 71 14.64 5.85 4.93
CA GLY A 71 15.01 4.76 4.03
C GLY A 71 14.53 3.39 4.49
N ASP A 72 13.79 3.30 5.60
CA ASP A 72 13.26 2.06 6.13
C ASP A 72 12.03 1.59 5.34
N LEU A 73 11.92 0.27 5.14
CA LEU A 73 10.77 -0.33 4.46
C LEU A 73 9.58 -0.38 5.40
N GLN A 74 8.49 0.24 4.99
CA GLN A 74 7.23 0.29 5.70
C GLN A 74 6.15 -0.46 4.92
N PRO A 75 5.26 -1.21 5.60
CA PRO A 75 4.10 -1.82 4.98
C PRO A 75 3.19 -0.78 4.30
N TYR A 76 2.57 -1.16 3.15
CA TYR A 76 1.53 -0.37 2.49
C TYR A 76 0.32 -1.24 2.14
N PHE A 77 0.36 -2.00 1.02
CA PHE A 77 -0.66 -3.03 0.75
C PHE A 77 -0.50 -4.21 1.70
N PHE A 78 0.75 -4.62 1.98
CA PHE A 78 1.03 -5.55 3.05
C PHE A 78 0.74 -4.88 4.40
N THR A 79 0.17 -5.63 5.33
CA THR A 79 0.02 -5.20 6.72
C THR A 79 1.18 -5.68 7.59
N SER A 80 1.78 -6.80 7.21
CA SER A 80 3.02 -7.32 7.80
C SER A 80 3.76 -8.17 6.77
N TYR A 81 5.05 -8.36 6.98
CA TYR A 81 5.84 -9.33 6.23
C TYR A 81 7.00 -9.83 7.07
N GLU A 82 7.42 -11.06 6.78
CA GLU A 82 8.57 -11.71 7.41
C GLU A 82 9.36 -12.46 6.35
N ILE A 83 10.69 -12.34 6.40
CA ILE A 83 11.60 -13.04 5.51
C ILE A 83 12.35 -14.08 6.35
N SER A 84 12.40 -15.32 5.86
CA SER A 84 13.17 -16.39 6.52
C SER A 84 14.66 -16.07 6.59
N GLU A 85 15.36 -16.66 7.54
CA GLU A 85 16.81 -16.42 7.76
C GLU A 85 17.66 -16.72 6.51
N ASP A 86 17.24 -17.72 5.71
CA ASP A 86 17.92 -18.10 4.46
C ASP A 86 17.47 -17.23 3.24
N GLY A 87 16.57 -16.27 3.45
CA GLY A 87 16.08 -15.36 2.43
C GLY A 87 15.19 -15.99 1.36
N LYS A 88 14.74 -17.25 1.55
CA LYS A 88 13.99 -18.01 0.53
C LYS A 88 12.49 -18.02 0.71
N VAL A 89 12.00 -17.61 1.86
CA VAL A 89 10.57 -17.57 2.14
C VAL A 89 10.20 -16.15 2.53
N LEU A 90 9.15 -15.62 1.92
CA LEU A 90 8.49 -14.38 2.30
C LEU A 90 7.07 -14.70 2.70
N ASP A 91 6.76 -14.60 3.98
CA ASP A 91 5.40 -14.61 4.51
C ASP A 91 4.88 -13.18 4.58
N PHE A 92 3.65 -12.95 4.16
CA PHE A 92 3.03 -11.63 4.27
C PHE A 92 1.53 -11.72 4.48
N THR A 93 0.99 -10.66 5.07
CA THR A 93 -0.46 -10.43 5.17
C THR A 93 -0.82 -9.14 4.46
N TRP A 94 -2.08 -9.02 4.01
CA TRP A 94 -2.58 -7.79 3.37
C TRP A 94 -3.86 -7.29 4.02
N HIS A 95 -4.26 -6.08 3.67
CA HIS A 95 -5.42 -5.43 4.25
C HIS A 95 -6.70 -6.22 3.99
N LYS A 96 -7.39 -6.59 5.07
CA LYS A 96 -8.72 -7.18 5.00
C LYS A 96 -9.70 -6.20 4.36
N GLY A 97 -10.48 -6.70 3.39
CA GLY A 97 -11.43 -5.86 2.64
C GLY A 97 -10.77 -4.90 1.66
N ALA A 98 -9.54 -5.18 1.21
CA ALA A 98 -8.93 -4.47 0.09
C ALA A 98 -9.82 -4.60 -1.15
N ILE A 99 -9.99 -3.50 -1.87
CA ILE A 99 -10.81 -3.43 -3.08
C ILE A 99 -10.00 -2.84 -4.24
N TRP A 100 -10.30 -3.33 -5.43
CA TRP A 100 -9.80 -2.74 -6.67
C TRP A 100 -10.49 -1.39 -6.95
N HIS A 101 -9.94 -0.62 -7.90
CA HIS A 101 -10.49 0.68 -8.30
C HIS A 101 -11.90 0.62 -8.92
N ASP A 102 -12.34 -0.55 -9.38
CA ASP A 102 -13.69 -0.82 -9.89
C ASP A 102 -14.67 -1.28 -8.79
N GLY A 103 -14.21 -1.34 -7.54
CA GLY A 103 -14.99 -1.73 -6.37
C GLY A 103 -15.08 -3.23 -6.11
N GLN A 104 -14.43 -4.08 -6.92
CA GLN A 104 -14.37 -5.52 -6.67
C GLN A 104 -13.40 -5.82 -5.52
N PRO A 105 -13.65 -6.83 -4.70
CA PRO A 105 -12.71 -7.24 -3.66
C PRO A 105 -11.43 -7.81 -4.27
N VAL A 106 -10.30 -7.57 -3.61
CA VAL A 106 -9.05 -8.28 -3.90
C VAL A 106 -9.17 -9.69 -3.34
N THR A 107 -8.97 -10.70 -4.18
CA THR A 107 -9.11 -12.12 -3.85
C THR A 107 -7.77 -12.82 -3.71
N ASP A 108 -7.79 -14.04 -3.15
CA ASP A 108 -6.61 -14.90 -3.07
C ASP A 108 -6.07 -15.25 -4.47
N GLU A 109 -6.98 -15.45 -5.43
CA GLU A 109 -6.64 -15.71 -6.82
C GLU A 109 -5.92 -14.53 -7.47
N ASP A 110 -6.29 -13.30 -7.13
CA ASP A 110 -5.60 -12.10 -7.61
C ASP A 110 -4.16 -12.05 -7.11
N ILE A 111 -3.91 -12.45 -5.87
CA ILE A 111 -2.57 -12.52 -5.29
C ILE A 111 -1.73 -13.56 -6.03
N ILE A 112 -2.24 -14.79 -6.15
CA ILE A 112 -1.55 -15.87 -6.87
C ILE A 112 -1.25 -15.43 -8.31
N PHE A 113 -2.28 -14.98 -9.03
CA PHE A 113 -2.15 -14.53 -10.42
C PHE A 113 -1.09 -13.44 -10.57
N THR A 114 -1.09 -12.45 -9.69
CA THR A 114 -0.17 -11.32 -9.79
C THR A 114 1.29 -11.76 -9.73
N PHE A 115 1.66 -12.60 -8.78
CA PHE A 115 3.04 -13.05 -8.62
C PHE A 115 3.44 -14.05 -9.71
N GLU A 116 2.56 -14.98 -10.07
CA GLU A 116 2.83 -15.94 -11.14
C GLU A 116 2.94 -15.28 -12.50
N PHE A 117 2.06 -14.33 -12.81
CA PHE A 117 2.12 -13.56 -14.06
C PHE A 117 3.43 -12.73 -14.15
N GLN A 118 3.87 -12.13 -13.07
CA GLN A 118 5.12 -11.38 -13.03
C GLN A 118 6.34 -12.31 -13.20
N ARG A 119 6.29 -13.53 -12.65
CA ARG A 119 7.33 -14.56 -12.83
C ARG A 119 7.35 -15.06 -14.27
N ASP A 120 6.22 -15.54 -14.78
CA ASP A 120 6.15 -16.38 -15.99
C ASP A 120 6.09 -15.55 -17.27
N VAL A 121 5.33 -14.46 -17.25
CA VAL A 121 5.06 -13.64 -18.43
C VAL A 121 6.01 -12.45 -18.51
N LYS A 122 6.17 -11.74 -17.38
CA LYS A 122 6.98 -10.51 -17.34
C LYS A 122 8.43 -10.74 -16.99
N LYS A 123 8.76 -11.88 -16.40
CA LYS A 123 10.12 -12.25 -15.99
C LYS A 123 10.78 -11.13 -15.19
N VAL A 124 10.04 -10.58 -14.23
CA VAL A 124 10.55 -9.54 -13.32
C VAL A 124 11.71 -10.11 -12.54
N GLY A 125 12.87 -9.47 -12.63
CA GLY A 125 14.15 -10.01 -12.14
C GLY A 125 14.12 -10.54 -10.70
N GLY A 126 13.45 -9.80 -9.77
CA GLY A 126 13.31 -10.24 -8.38
C GLY A 126 12.39 -11.45 -8.18
N LEU A 127 11.54 -11.78 -9.16
CA LEU A 127 10.62 -12.92 -9.09
C LEU A 127 11.03 -14.10 -9.97
N SER A 128 12.16 -14.02 -10.67
CA SER A 128 12.64 -15.09 -11.55
C SER A 128 12.91 -16.40 -10.82
N ASN A 129 13.21 -16.33 -9.53
CA ASN A 129 13.49 -17.46 -8.65
C ASN A 129 12.26 -17.93 -7.84
N LEU A 130 11.10 -17.33 -8.06
CA LEU A 130 9.86 -17.71 -7.36
C LEU A 130 9.43 -19.11 -7.77
N VAL A 131 9.31 -20.00 -6.80
CA VAL A 131 8.90 -21.40 -6.97
C VAL A 131 7.40 -21.55 -6.82
N SER A 132 6.85 -21.03 -5.70
CA SER A 132 5.42 -21.15 -5.39
C SER A 132 4.87 -19.90 -4.73
N VAL A 133 3.56 -19.72 -4.91
CA VAL A 133 2.71 -18.77 -4.18
C VAL A 133 1.62 -19.59 -3.50
N GLU A 134 1.51 -19.49 -2.19
CA GLU A 134 0.56 -20.27 -1.41
C GLU A 134 -0.25 -19.37 -0.49
N ILE A 135 -1.56 -19.54 -0.47
CA ILE A 135 -2.42 -18.89 0.52
C ILE A 135 -2.31 -19.67 1.83
N THR A 136 -1.87 -19.01 2.89
CA THR A 136 -1.59 -19.64 4.18
C THR A 136 -2.67 -19.39 5.23
N GLY A 137 -3.59 -18.49 4.93
CA GLY A 137 -4.69 -18.13 5.82
C GLY A 137 -5.54 -16.98 5.27
N GLU A 138 -6.46 -16.48 6.08
CA GLU A 138 -7.27 -15.31 5.70
C GLU A 138 -6.36 -14.10 5.49
N ASN A 139 -6.32 -13.56 4.29
CA ASN A 139 -5.44 -12.43 3.91
C ASN A 139 -3.95 -12.68 4.21
N ALA A 140 -3.49 -13.91 4.02
CA ALA A 140 -2.10 -14.30 4.26
C ALA A 140 -1.59 -15.21 3.14
N ALA A 141 -0.36 -14.97 2.70
CA ALA A 141 0.29 -15.77 1.67
C ALA A 141 1.78 -15.95 1.95
N ARG A 142 2.32 -16.99 1.32
CA ARG A 142 3.73 -17.34 1.30
C ARG A 142 4.27 -17.37 -0.11
N LEU A 143 5.39 -16.71 -0.32
CA LEU A 143 6.22 -16.86 -1.52
C LEU A 143 7.44 -17.71 -1.16
N THR A 144 7.69 -18.74 -1.96
CA THR A 144 8.90 -19.58 -1.81
C THR A 144 9.81 -19.38 -3.02
N PHE A 145 11.09 -19.16 -2.76
CA PHE A 145 12.12 -18.92 -3.77
C PHE A 145 13.17 -20.01 -3.78
N SER A 146 13.72 -20.34 -4.95
CA SER A 146 14.82 -21.30 -5.08
C SER A 146 16.16 -20.73 -4.59
N GLN A 147 16.30 -19.40 -4.61
CA GLN A 147 17.48 -18.64 -4.17
C GLN A 147 17.02 -17.39 -3.42
N PRO A 148 17.80 -16.86 -2.46
CA PRO A 148 17.52 -15.61 -1.78
C PRO A 148 17.62 -14.40 -2.70
#